data_eb51d3c1a37254e980128d20c52cfac5
#
_entry.id   eb51d3c1a37254e980128d20c52cfac5
#
_cell.length_a   1.000
_cell.length_b   1.000
_cell.length_c   1.000
_cell.angle_alpha   90.00
_cell.angle_beta   90.00
_cell.angle_gamma   90.00
#
_symmetry.space_group_name_H-M   'P 1'
#
loop_
_entity.id
_entity.type
_entity.pdbx_description
1 polymer ?
#
loop_
_entity_poly.entity_id
_entity_poly.type
_entity_poly.pdbx_seq_one_letter_code
_entity_poly.pdbx_strand_id
1 'polypeptide(L)'
;PDLRAHGESEGYYIGMGWDDRNDIINLIEYIIAEDGKAEIVLFGVSMGAATVMMVSGEKLPSNVKAVVEDCGYTSAWDQFAYQLKTLFNLPKFPMMNIVDIICKIRAGYFISDASAIKQVKKTSIPTLFIHGDSDSFVPFEMQEKLYDACSAEKEKVVIEGATHARAAYTNPELYWLSVENFLDK
;
A
#
# COMPACT_ATOMS: atom_id res chain seq x y z
N PRO A 1 8.65 5.19 -8.84
CA PRO A 1 8.13 5.08 -10.20
C PRO A 1 6.64 5.42 -10.23
N ASP A 2 6.12 5.79 -11.40
CA ASP A 2 4.69 5.83 -11.66
C ASP A 2 4.16 4.39 -11.79
N LEU A 3 3.05 4.08 -11.13
CA LEU A 3 2.39 2.79 -11.29
C LEU A 3 1.76 2.69 -12.69
N ARG A 4 1.45 1.47 -13.15
CA ARG A 4 0.82 1.25 -14.46
C ARG A 4 -0.41 2.14 -14.66
N ALA A 5 -0.58 2.68 -15.87
CA ALA A 5 -1.63 3.63 -16.24
C ALA A 5 -1.67 4.93 -15.43
N HIS A 6 -0.56 5.32 -14.76
CA HIS A 6 -0.39 6.60 -14.08
C HIS A 6 0.81 7.35 -14.64
N GLY A 7 0.76 8.70 -14.53
CA GLY A 7 1.85 9.57 -14.91
C GLY A 7 2.34 9.32 -16.34
N GLU A 8 3.62 8.99 -16.48
CA GLU A 8 4.24 8.64 -17.76
C GLU A 8 4.30 7.13 -18.03
N SER A 9 3.85 6.30 -17.08
CA SER A 9 3.83 4.85 -17.23
C SER A 9 2.71 4.39 -18.17
N GLU A 10 3.05 3.47 -19.07
CA GLU A 10 2.08 2.82 -19.95
C GLU A 10 1.11 1.92 -19.17
N GLY A 11 -0.01 1.58 -19.81
CA GLY A 11 -0.99 0.66 -19.27
C GLY A 11 -2.42 0.98 -19.68
N TYR A 12 -3.31 0.00 -19.53
CA TYR A 12 -4.72 0.13 -19.93
C TYR A 12 -5.68 0.06 -18.75
N TYR A 13 -5.19 -0.26 -17.56
CA TYR A 13 -5.98 -0.37 -16.35
C TYR A 13 -5.11 -0.15 -15.10
N ILE A 14 -5.77 0.22 -14.01
CA ILE A 14 -5.15 0.42 -12.71
C ILE A 14 -5.15 -0.92 -11.96
N GLY A 15 -4.00 -1.37 -11.47
CA GLY A 15 -3.84 -2.66 -10.80
C GLY A 15 -4.24 -2.69 -9.33
N MET A 16 -4.54 -1.52 -8.73
CA MET A 16 -4.89 -1.36 -7.30
C MET A 16 -3.88 -2.01 -6.34
N GLY A 17 -2.60 -2.00 -6.72
CA GLY A 17 -1.52 -2.64 -6.00
C GLY A 17 -1.32 -4.12 -6.33
N TRP A 18 -2.31 -4.80 -6.91
CA TRP A 18 -2.23 -6.24 -7.16
C TRP A 18 -1.32 -6.60 -8.32
N ASP A 19 -1.61 -6.08 -9.50
CA ASP A 19 -0.73 -6.30 -10.66
C ASP A 19 0.48 -5.36 -10.63
N ASP A 20 0.32 -4.16 -10.07
CA ASP A 20 1.41 -3.20 -9.85
C ASP A 20 2.57 -3.81 -9.05
N ARG A 21 2.28 -4.75 -8.12
CA ARG A 21 3.35 -5.40 -7.35
C ARG A 21 4.35 -6.15 -8.22
N ASN A 22 3.90 -6.71 -9.35
CA ASN A 22 4.79 -7.40 -10.28
C ASN A 22 5.72 -6.41 -10.98
N ASP A 23 5.21 -5.22 -11.32
CA ASP A 23 6.01 -4.16 -11.94
C ASP A 23 7.10 -3.67 -10.97
N ILE A 24 6.76 -3.51 -9.69
CA ILE A 24 7.73 -3.14 -8.65
C ILE A 24 8.77 -4.24 -8.43
N ILE A 25 8.38 -5.52 -8.44
CA ILE A 25 9.32 -6.64 -8.34
C ILE A 25 10.29 -6.62 -9.53
N ASN A 26 9.81 -6.43 -10.75
CA ASN A 26 10.67 -6.31 -11.93
C ASN A 26 11.62 -5.11 -11.82
N LEU A 27 11.16 -3.98 -11.27
CA LEU A 27 12.00 -2.81 -11.02
C LEU A 27 13.09 -3.11 -9.98
N ILE A 28 12.76 -3.84 -8.90
CA ILE A 28 13.73 -4.29 -7.89
C ILE A 28 14.81 -5.14 -8.56
N GLU A 29 14.41 -6.10 -9.39
CA GLU A 29 15.34 -6.97 -10.13
C GLU A 29 16.23 -6.16 -11.08
N TYR A 30 15.67 -5.18 -11.78
CA TYR A 30 16.42 -4.28 -12.65
C TYR A 30 17.46 -3.47 -11.87
N ILE A 31 17.09 -2.86 -10.74
CA ILE A 31 18.02 -2.09 -9.89
C ILE A 31 19.18 -2.97 -9.41
N ILE A 32 18.88 -4.19 -8.99
CA ILE A 32 19.91 -5.14 -8.52
C ILE A 32 20.82 -5.61 -9.66
N ALA A 33 20.30 -5.72 -10.88
CA ALA A 33 21.09 -6.06 -12.04
C ALA A 33 22.10 -4.95 -12.40
N GLU A 34 21.72 -3.67 -12.20
CA GLU A 34 22.62 -2.52 -12.39
C GLU A 34 23.61 -2.34 -11.22
N ASP A 35 23.13 -2.54 -9.98
CA ASP A 35 23.97 -2.51 -8.77
C ASP A 35 23.57 -3.63 -7.79
N GLY A 36 24.32 -4.73 -7.83
CA GLY A 36 24.10 -5.88 -6.95
C GLY A 36 24.22 -5.59 -5.45
N LYS A 37 24.74 -4.42 -5.06
CA LYS A 37 24.87 -3.99 -3.66
C LYS A 37 23.81 -2.96 -3.26
N ALA A 38 22.92 -2.60 -4.17
CA ALA A 38 21.85 -1.63 -3.86
C ALA A 38 21.05 -2.08 -2.63
N GLU A 39 20.84 -1.17 -1.68
CA GLU A 39 19.91 -1.33 -0.58
C GLU A 39 18.61 -0.59 -0.93
N ILE A 40 17.51 -1.30 -0.91
CA ILE A 40 16.22 -0.83 -1.43
C ILE A 40 15.23 -0.66 -0.28
N VAL A 41 14.65 0.52 -0.19
CA VAL A 41 13.51 0.82 0.66
C VAL A 41 12.27 0.98 -0.23
N LEU A 42 11.22 0.27 0.09
CA LEU A 42 9.93 0.41 -0.58
C LEU A 42 9.11 1.47 0.15
N PHE A 43 8.91 2.62 -0.49
CA PHE A 43 8.14 3.72 0.07
C PHE A 43 6.89 3.98 -0.78
N GLY A 44 5.72 4.04 -0.14
CA GLY A 44 4.47 4.27 -0.85
C GLY A 44 3.46 5.08 -0.04
N VAL A 45 2.63 5.85 -0.76
CA VAL A 45 1.54 6.65 -0.19
C VAL A 45 0.21 6.18 -0.78
N SER A 46 -0.82 6.01 0.03
CA SER A 46 -2.17 5.62 -0.39
C SER A 46 -2.18 4.31 -1.20
N MET A 47 -2.56 4.34 -2.48
CA MET A 47 -2.47 3.17 -3.36
C MET A 47 -1.02 2.66 -3.50
N GLY A 48 -0.03 3.57 -3.50
CA GLY A 48 1.39 3.20 -3.47
C GLY A 48 1.76 2.45 -2.18
N ALA A 49 1.22 2.87 -1.03
CA ALA A 49 1.40 2.18 0.26
C ALA A 49 0.79 0.77 0.22
N ALA A 50 -0.42 0.62 -0.30
CA ALA A 50 -1.03 -0.69 -0.51
C ALA A 50 -0.19 -1.55 -1.46
N THR A 51 0.40 -0.96 -2.52
CA THR A 51 1.27 -1.65 -3.46
C THR A 51 2.53 -2.17 -2.77
N VAL A 52 3.26 -1.34 -2.02
CA VAL A 52 4.50 -1.78 -1.36
C VAL A 52 4.23 -2.83 -0.27
N MET A 53 3.10 -2.74 0.42
CA MET A 53 2.65 -3.79 1.32
C MET A 53 2.33 -5.11 0.59
N MET A 54 1.73 -5.03 -0.60
CA MET A 54 1.46 -6.23 -1.41
C MET A 54 2.74 -6.84 -1.96
N VAL A 55 3.73 -6.01 -2.33
CA VAL A 55 5.08 -6.46 -2.72
C VAL A 55 5.77 -7.17 -1.56
N SER A 56 5.70 -6.63 -0.34
CA SER A 56 6.44 -7.15 0.82
C SER A 56 6.06 -8.57 1.22
N GLY A 57 4.88 -9.02 0.84
CA GLY A 57 4.42 -10.40 1.08
C GLY A 57 4.88 -11.43 0.04
N GLU A 58 5.60 -10.99 -1.00
CA GLU A 58 6.19 -11.85 -2.03
C GLU A 58 7.62 -12.26 -1.64
N LYS A 59 8.19 -13.21 -2.38
CA LYS A 59 9.58 -13.61 -2.16
C LYS A 59 10.50 -12.57 -2.77
N LEU A 60 11.11 -11.75 -1.94
CA LEU A 60 11.99 -10.66 -2.36
C LEU A 60 13.47 -10.97 -2.07
N PRO A 61 14.41 -10.38 -2.84
CA PRO A 61 15.84 -10.45 -2.55
C PRO A 61 16.18 -9.69 -1.26
N SER A 62 17.28 -10.10 -0.61
CA SER A 62 17.79 -9.51 0.65
C SER A 62 18.21 -8.03 0.52
N ASN A 63 18.26 -7.53 -0.69
CA ASN A 63 18.49 -6.12 -1.00
C ASN A 63 17.34 -5.22 -0.53
N VAL A 64 16.11 -5.74 -0.41
CA VAL A 64 14.97 -4.98 0.12
C VAL A 64 15.06 -5.00 1.64
N LYS A 65 15.32 -3.83 2.23
CA LYS A 65 15.63 -3.67 3.65
C LYS A 65 14.43 -3.26 4.51
N ALA A 66 13.59 -2.41 3.97
CA ALA A 66 12.47 -1.84 4.72
C ALA A 66 11.28 -1.50 3.82
N VAL A 67 10.13 -1.39 4.44
CA VAL A 67 8.89 -0.87 3.83
C VAL A 67 8.43 0.31 4.67
N VAL A 68 8.10 1.42 4.01
CA VAL A 68 7.42 2.58 4.60
C VAL A 68 6.10 2.74 3.87
N GLU A 69 5.01 2.56 4.58
CA GLU A 69 3.66 2.77 4.06
C GLU A 69 3.00 3.97 4.73
N ASP A 70 2.40 4.85 3.94
CA ASP A 70 1.65 6.01 4.40
C ASP A 70 0.21 5.94 3.88
N CYS A 71 -0.74 5.86 4.79
CA CYS A 71 -2.19 5.82 4.57
C CYS A 71 -2.68 4.75 3.57
N GLY A 72 -2.08 3.56 3.61
CA GLY A 72 -2.50 2.43 2.80
C GLY A 72 -3.79 1.77 3.30
N TYR A 73 -4.46 1.05 2.40
CA TYR A 73 -5.70 0.35 2.71
C TYR A 73 -5.50 -1.16 2.93
N THR A 74 -6.40 -1.78 3.70
CA THR A 74 -6.38 -3.24 3.98
C THR A 74 -6.54 -4.09 2.73
N SER A 75 -7.43 -3.68 1.83
CA SER A 75 -7.65 -4.29 0.52
C SER A 75 -8.40 -3.31 -0.39
N ALA A 76 -8.24 -3.45 -1.70
CA ALA A 76 -9.04 -2.69 -2.66
C ALA A 76 -10.53 -2.95 -2.48
N TRP A 77 -10.91 -4.18 -2.13
CA TRP A 77 -12.29 -4.55 -1.80
C TRP A 77 -12.84 -3.75 -0.62
N ASP A 78 -12.11 -3.67 0.49
CA ASP A 78 -12.57 -2.95 1.69
C ASP A 78 -12.63 -1.45 1.43
N GLN A 79 -11.65 -0.91 0.71
CA GLN A 79 -11.60 0.50 0.34
C GLN A 79 -12.78 0.89 -0.55
N PHE A 80 -13.07 0.12 -1.60
CA PHE A 80 -14.22 0.39 -2.46
C PHE A 80 -15.56 0.18 -1.74
N ALA A 81 -15.67 -0.83 -0.89
CA ALA A 81 -16.88 -1.05 -0.08
C ALA A 81 -17.14 0.12 0.88
N TYR A 82 -16.08 0.67 1.48
CA TYR A 82 -16.17 1.86 2.33
C TYR A 82 -16.63 3.08 1.52
N GLN A 83 -15.99 3.35 0.38
CA GLN A 83 -16.35 4.47 -0.49
C GLN A 83 -17.77 4.34 -1.05
N LEU A 84 -18.18 3.13 -1.44
CA LEU A 84 -19.53 2.85 -1.91
C LEU A 84 -20.57 3.23 -0.84
N LYS A 85 -20.30 2.89 0.43
CA LYS A 85 -21.18 3.25 1.55
C LYS A 85 -21.15 4.75 1.84
N THR A 86 -19.95 5.35 1.88
CA THR A 86 -19.78 6.74 2.33
C THR A 86 -20.29 7.75 1.29
N LEU A 87 -19.97 7.52 0.00
CA LEU A 87 -20.32 8.48 -1.06
C LEU A 87 -21.74 8.27 -1.62
N PHE A 88 -22.17 7.01 -1.71
CA PHE A 88 -23.42 6.67 -2.40
C PHE A 88 -24.50 6.08 -1.47
N ASN A 89 -24.16 5.81 -0.22
CA ASN A 89 -25.02 5.11 0.76
C ASN A 89 -25.56 3.76 0.22
N LEU A 90 -24.78 3.09 -0.64
CA LEU A 90 -25.15 1.81 -1.24
C LEU A 90 -24.61 0.63 -0.41
N PRO A 91 -25.32 -0.52 -0.41
CA PRO A 91 -24.88 -1.71 0.29
C PRO A 91 -23.73 -2.40 -0.45
N LYS A 92 -22.83 -3.02 0.32
CA LYS A 92 -21.72 -3.82 -0.22
C LYS A 92 -22.19 -4.95 -1.14
N PHE A 93 -23.22 -5.70 -0.73
CA PHE A 93 -23.84 -6.75 -1.52
C PHE A 93 -25.12 -6.23 -2.21
N PRO A 94 -25.36 -6.53 -3.50
CA PRO A 94 -24.53 -7.33 -4.40
C PRO A 94 -23.48 -6.51 -5.18
N MET A 95 -23.41 -5.18 -4.96
CA MET A 95 -22.63 -4.25 -5.79
C MET A 95 -21.16 -4.65 -5.94
N MET A 96 -20.50 -4.92 -4.81
CA MET A 96 -19.07 -5.29 -4.83
C MET A 96 -18.82 -6.61 -5.58
N ASN A 97 -19.75 -7.57 -5.51
CA ASN A 97 -19.63 -8.83 -6.25
C ASN A 97 -19.72 -8.61 -7.77
N ILE A 98 -20.59 -7.70 -8.21
CA ILE A 98 -20.71 -7.31 -9.62
C ILE A 98 -19.43 -6.60 -10.09
N VAL A 99 -18.93 -5.65 -9.30
CA VAL A 99 -17.69 -4.91 -9.59
C VAL A 99 -16.50 -5.86 -9.69
N ASP A 100 -16.40 -6.85 -8.80
CA ASP A 100 -15.33 -7.85 -8.79
C ASP A 100 -15.31 -8.69 -10.09
N ILE A 101 -16.48 -9.14 -10.54
CA ILE A 101 -16.63 -9.87 -11.81
C ILE A 101 -16.28 -8.98 -13.01
N ILE A 102 -16.75 -7.72 -13.03
CA ILE A 102 -16.46 -6.78 -14.10
C ILE A 102 -14.96 -6.49 -14.16
N CYS A 103 -14.30 -6.30 -13.01
CA CYS A 103 -12.86 -6.09 -12.93
C CYS A 103 -12.12 -7.31 -13.51
N LYS A 104 -12.53 -8.53 -13.15
CA LYS A 104 -11.95 -9.75 -13.72
C LYS A 104 -12.05 -9.81 -15.25
N ILE A 105 -13.19 -9.42 -15.81
CA ILE A 105 -13.40 -9.42 -17.25
C ILE A 105 -12.59 -8.32 -17.95
N ARG A 106 -12.50 -7.12 -17.35
CA ARG A 106 -11.90 -5.93 -17.97
C ARG A 106 -10.39 -5.80 -17.72
N ALA A 107 -9.93 -6.13 -16.52
CA ALA A 107 -8.56 -5.94 -16.08
C ALA A 107 -7.81 -7.26 -15.82
N GLY A 108 -8.49 -8.40 -15.85
CA GLY A 108 -7.85 -9.71 -15.72
C GLY A 108 -7.65 -10.20 -14.28
N TYR A 109 -7.95 -9.38 -13.26
CA TYR A 109 -7.83 -9.76 -11.85
C TYR A 109 -9.13 -9.47 -11.07
N PHE A 110 -9.33 -10.13 -9.93
CA PHE A 110 -10.41 -9.78 -9.01
C PHE A 110 -9.96 -8.68 -8.06
N ILE A 111 -10.81 -7.67 -7.80
CA ILE A 111 -10.55 -6.63 -6.79
C ILE A 111 -10.30 -7.25 -5.42
N SER A 112 -10.98 -8.35 -5.12
CA SER A 112 -10.82 -9.13 -3.89
C SER A 112 -9.46 -9.82 -3.74
N ASP A 113 -8.67 -9.95 -4.83
CA ASP A 113 -7.28 -10.44 -4.78
C ASP A 113 -6.32 -9.34 -4.27
N ALA A 114 -6.61 -8.06 -4.55
CA ALA A 114 -5.81 -6.91 -4.16
C ALA A 114 -5.92 -6.65 -2.64
N SER A 115 -5.16 -7.40 -1.85
CA SER A 115 -5.27 -7.45 -0.40
C SER A 115 -3.92 -7.28 0.31
N ALA A 116 -3.63 -6.05 0.75
CA ALA A 116 -2.44 -5.73 1.51
C ALA A 116 -2.40 -6.49 2.84
N ILE A 117 -3.56 -6.62 3.53
CA ILE A 117 -3.63 -7.33 4.81
C ILE A 117 -3.30 -8.82 4.71
N LYS A 118 -3.53 -9.46 3.55
CA LYS A 118 -3.10 -10.85 3.33
C LYS A 118 -1.60 -10.94 3.11
N GLN A 119 -0.99 -9.91 2.55
CA GLN A 119 0.42 -9.90 2.21
C GLN A 119 1.30 -9.49 3.39
N VAL A 120 0.91 -8.49 4.19
CA VAL A 120 1.68 -8.11 5.40
C VAL A 120 1.73 -9.24 6.45
N LYS A 121 0.80 -10.20 6.40
CA LYS A 121 0.87 -11.43 7.23
C LYS A 121 2.02 -12.36 6.83
N LYS A 122 2.57 -12.21 5.64
CA LYS A 122 3.64 -13.07 5.11
C LYS A 122 4.99 -12.38 5.12
N THR A 123 5.01 -11.05 5.23
CA THR A 123 6.24 -10.29 5.16
C THR A 123 7.16 -10.62 6.32
N SER A 124 8.46 -10.65 6.04
CA SER A 124 9.54 -10.66 7.04
C SER A 124 10.34 -9.36 7.01
N ILE A 125 9.95 -8.39 6.18
CA ILE A 125 10.66 -7.14 5.98
C ILE A 125 10.15 -6.12 6.99
N PRO A 126 11.04 -5.45 7.76
CA PRO A 126 10.66 -4.41 8.70
C PRO A 126 9.76 -3.36 8.03
N THR A 127 8.66 -2.99 8.70
CA THR A 127 7.62 -2.13 8.12
C THR A 127 7.24 -0.99 9.05
N LEU A 128 7.35 0.25 8.55
CA LEU A 128 6.84 1.45 9.20
C LEU A 128 5.46 1.80 8.65
N PHE A 129 4.49 1.90 9.55
CA PHE A 129 3.10 2.29 9.24
C PHE A 129 2.87 3.74 9.67
N ILE A 130 2.53 4.62 8.72
CA ILE A 130 2.22 6.04 8.97
C ILE A 130 0.79 6.32 8.54
N HIS A 131 0.02 7.07 9.34
CA HIS A 131 -1.34 7.46 8.97
C HIS A 131 -1.78 8.72 9.71
N GLY A 132 -2.62 9.51 9.08
CA GLY A 132 -3.33 10.61 9.75
C GLY A 132 -4.61 10.10 10.44
N ASP A 133 -4.84 10.51 11.68
CA ASP A 133 -6.04 10.11 12.42
C ASP A 133 -7.34 10.74 11.93
N SER A 134 -7.23 11.80 11.12
CA SER A 134 -8.36 12.50 10.50
C SER A 134 -8.58 12.10 9.03
N ASP A 135 -8.00 10.97 8.59
CA ASP A 135 -8.20 10.45 7.24
C ASP A 135 -9.60 9.84 7.10
N SER A 136 -10.45 10.52 6.33
CA SER A 136 -11.81 10.07 6.00
C SER A 136 -11.91 9.37 4.64
N PHE A 137 -10.82 9.31 3.86
CA PHE A 137 -10.78 8.63 2.57
C PHE A 137 -10.32 7.17 2.71
N VAL A 138 -9.18 6.94 3.39
CA VAL A 138 -8.77 5.63 3.88
C VAL A 138 -8.89 5.67 5.40
N PRO A 139 -9.90 5.05 6.00
CA PRO A 139 -10.14 5.16 7.43
C PRO A 139 -8.95 4.70 8.27
N PHE A 140 -8.61 5.45 9.31
CA PHE A 140 -7.50 5.15 10.21
C PHE A 140 -7.55 3.71 10.79
N GLU A 141 -8.75 3.16 10.97
CA GLU A 141 -8.92 1.77 11.43
C GLU A 141 -8.33 0.73 10.45
N MET A 142 -8.07 1.11 9.20
CA MET A 142 -7.38 0.22 8.26
C MET A 142 -5.90 0.07 8.61
N GLN A 143 -5.23 1.14 9.07
CA GLN A 143 -3.85 1.06 9.56
C GLN A 143 -3.75 0.15 10.78
N GLU A 144 -4.66 0.29 11.76
CA GLU A 144 -4.68 -0.55 12.95
C GLU A 144 -4.72 -2.05 12.58
N LYS A 145 -5.62 -2.39 11.64
CA LYS A 145 -5.75 -3.78 11.16
C LYS A 145 -4.51 -4.27 10.41
N LEU A 146 -3.87 -3.41 9.62
CA LEU A 146 -2.65 -3.73 8.88
C LEU A 146 -1.48 -3.93 9.85
N TYR A 147 -1.32 -3.00 10.79
CA TYR A 147 -0.30 -3.07 11.83
C TYR A 147 -0.44 -4.36 12.65
N ASP A 148 -1.63 -4.66 13.16
CA ASP A 148 -1.88 -5.88 13.94
C ASP A 148 -1.59 -7.15 13.14
N ALA A 149 -1.91 -7.15 11.84
CA ALA A 149 -1.75 -8.29 10.96
C ALA A 149 -0.30 -8.52 10.51
N CYS A 150 0.56 -7.51 10.55
CA CYS A 150 1.94 -7.60 10.06
C CYS A 150 2.76 -8.54 10.94
N SER A 151 3.48 -9.49 10.30
CA SER A 151 4.28 -10.52 10.98
C SER A 151 5.74 -10.08 11.24
N ALA A 152 6.23 -9.08 10.49
CA ALA A 152 7.58 -8.57 10.60
C ALA A 152 7.75 -7.64 11.81
N GLU A 153 8.99 -7.23 12.07
CA GLU A 153 9.29 -6.07 12.90
C GLU A 153 8.54 -4.86 12.35
N LYS A 154 7.93 -4.07 13.25
CA LYS A 154 7.01 -3.03 12.81
C LYS A 154 6.95 -1.87 13.79
N GLU A 155 6.77 -0.70 13.23
CA GLU A 155 6.53 0.53 13.97
C GLU A 155 5.30 1.24 13.44
N LYS A 156 4.69 2.09 14.28
CA LYS A 156 3.50 2.85 13.92
C LYS A 156 3.65 4.29 14.34
N VAL A 157 3.34 5.19 13.41
CA VAL A 157 3.31 6.63 13.61
C VAL A 157 1.95 7.17 13.23
N VAL A 158 1.33 7.89 14.15
CA VAL A 158 0.03 8.56 13.92
C VAL A 158 0.28 10.07 13.88
N ILE A 159 -0.15 10.71 12.80
CA ILE A 159 -0.04 12.16 12.64
C ILE A 159 -1.40 12.78 12.96
N GLU A 160 -1.46 13.43 14.13
CA GLU A 160 -2.69 14.05 14.63
C GLU A 160 -3.21 15.15 13.68
N GLY A 161 -4.49 15.09 13.37
CA GLY A 161 -5.18 16.04 12.50
C GLY A 161 -4.87 15.87 11.00
N ALA A 162 -3.98 14.96 10.61
CA ALA A 162 -3.68 14.75 9.20
C ALA A 162 -4.83 14.04 8.48
N THR A 163 -5.22 14.58 7.33
CA THR A 163 -6.15 13.97 6.39
C THR A 163 -5.41 13.10 5.39
N HIS A 164 -6.14 12.49 4.44
CA HIS A 164 -5.58 11.54 3.47
C HIS A 164 -4.36 12.08 2.71
N ALA A 165 -3.25 11.35 2.75
CA ALA A 165 -1.96 11.69 2.10
C ALA A 165 -1.40 13.07 2.52
N ARG A 166 -1.73 13.53 3.73
CA ARG A 166 -1.26 14.81 4.27
C ARG A 166 -0.35 14.68 5.49
N ALA A 167 -0.02 13.47 5.91
CA ALA A 167 0.81 13.23 7.08
C ALA A 167 2.13 14.02 7.04
N ALA A 168 2.89 13.91 5.96
CA ALA A 168 4.16 14.62 5.75
C ALA A 168 4.02 16.16 5.69
N TYR A 169 2.85 16.68 5.34
CA TYR A 169 2.58 18.12 5.30
C TYR A 169 2.07 18.67 6.63
N THR A 170 1.31 17.86 7.36
CA THR A 170 0.69 18.25 8.64
C THR A 170 1.73 18.36 9.74
N ASN A 171 2.63 17.39 9.83
CA ASN A 171 3.76 17.42 10.77
C ASN A 171 5.03 16.86 10.11
N PRO A 172 5.72 17.65 9.28
CA PRO A 172 6.89 17.20 8.54
C PRO A 172 8.05 16.76 9.46
N GLU A 173 8.21 17.42 10.60
CA GLU A 173 9.29 17.11 11.54
C GLU A 173 9.10 15.69 12.13
N LEU A 174 7.94 15.42 12.71
CA LEU A 174 7.64 14.08 13.25
C LEU A 174 7.68 13.02 12.15
N TYR A 175 7.14 13.32 10.98
CA TYR A 175 7.08 12.39 9.85
C TYR A 175 8.47 11.94 9.42
N TRP A 176 9.34 12.87 9.05
CA TRP A 176 10.65 12.54 8.51
C TRP A 176 11.60 12.01 9.58
N LEU A 177 11.53 12.53 10.81
CA LEU A 177 12.31 11.99 11.93
C LEU A 177 11.93 10.53 12.22
N SER A 178 10.65 10.18 12.11
CA SER A 178 10.21 8.79 12.29
C SER A 178 10.72 7.88 11.17
N VAL A 179 10.70 8.35 9.91
CA VAL A 179 11.25 7.61 8.77
C VAL A 179 12.75 7.40 8.93
N GLU A 180 13.50 8.47 9.24
CA GLU A 180 14.95 8.40 9.45
C GLU A 180 15.32 7.44 10.59
N ASN A 181 14.73 7.60 11.77
CA ASN A 181 14.98 6.72 12.92
C ASN A 181 14.63 5.26 12.63
N PHE A 182 13.64 5.00 11.80
CA PHE A 182 13.27 3.64 11.41
C PHE A 182 14.29 3.02 10.46
N LEU A 183 14.82 3.80 9.52
CA LEU A 183 15.78 3.32 8.52
C LEU A 183 17.22 3.18 9.07
N ASP A 184 17.55 3.87 10.16
CA ASP A 184 18.88 3.84 10.79
C ASP A 184 19.09 2.62 11.73
N LYS A 185 18.09 1.75 11.88
CA LYS A 185 18.15 0.53 12.72
C LYS A 185 18.75 -0.65 11.99
#